data_881bb8b3b5b2e225f06957b09ec3e178
#
_entry.id   881bb8b3b5b2e225f06957b09ec3e178
#
_cell.length_a   1.000
_cell.length_b   1.000
_cell.length_c   1.000
_cell.angle_alpha   90.00
_cell.angle_beta   90.00
_cell.angle_gamma   90.00
#
_symmetry.space_group_name_H-M   'P 1'
#
loop_
_entity.id
_entity.type
_entity.pdbx_description
1 polymer ?
#
loop_
_entity_poly.entity_id
_entity_poly.type
_entity_poly.pdbx_seq_one_letter_code
_entity_poly.pdbx_strand_id
1 'polypeptide(L)'
;MLRIFVTAILCVLCTTAGYAQAQNKKLKIQLTEYFKNYINPNYTSKDKITVKDVVSDPSIPLLSIYVSESFGGQPFTPELVSQIYQEVQQILPEPYNTWQLMIYAKGFPIQNLTPISMWQDKNDSLRFYPKKRLFKGNPWVTPMSLPYKIENGLQDRHLCVWASHGKFYHVGK
;
A
#
# COMPACT_ATOMS: atom_id res chain seq x y z
N MET A 1 16.91 22.52 -45.74
CA MET A 1 17.10 22.91 -44.32
C MET A 1 16.04 22.32 -43.39
N LEU A 2 14.75 22.36 -43.69
CA LEU A 2 13.67 21.82 -42.83
C LEU A 2 13.85 20.33 -42.43
N ARG A 3 14.25 19.46 -43.39
CA ARG A 3 14.46 18.02 -43.15
C ARG A 3 15.58 17.72 -42.16
N ILE A 4 16.65 18.51 -42.16
CA ILE A 4 17.78 18.33 -41.22
C ILE A 4 17.37 18.70 -39.79
N PHE A 5 16.54 19.75 -39.63
CA PHE A 5 16.01 20.16 -38.35
C PHE A 5 15.07 19.10 -37.73
N VAL A 6 14.20 18.50 -38.54
CA VAL A 6 13.27 17.46 -38.05
C VAL A 6 14.03 16.21 -37.63
N THR A 7 15.07 15.80 -38.36
CA THR A 7 15.88 14.64 -38.00
C THR A 7 16.68 14.88 -36.71
N ALA A 8 17.23 16.07 -36.53
CA ALA A 8 17.98 16.43 -35.32
C ALA A 8 17.06 16.43 -34.07
N ILE A 9 15.85 16.95 -34.17
CA ILE A 9 14.86 16.95 -33.09
C ILE A 9 14.44 15.50 -32.73
N LEU A 10 14.24 14.65 -33.74
CA LEU A 10 13.86 13.25 -33.51
C LEU A 10 14.99 12.47 -32.80
N CYS A 11 16.24 12.70 -33.16
CA CYS A 11 17.41 12.09 -32.51
C CYS A 11 17.55 12.53 -31.06
N VAL A 12 17.32 13.79 -30.73
CA VAL A 12 17.38 14.31 -29.35
C VAL A 12 16.27 13.68 -28.49
N LEU A 13 15.06 13.54 -29.02
CA LEU A 13 13.95 12.90 -28.30
C LEU A 13 14.21 11.41 -28.04
N CYS A 14 14.81 10.68 -28.97
CA CYS A 14 15.17 9.27 -28.80
C CYS A 14 16.28 9.07 -27.77
N THR A 15 17.26 9.98 -27.70
CA THR A 15 18.36 9.89 -26.72
C THR A 15 17.88 10.16 -25.28
N THR A 16 16.98 11.10 -25.08
CA THR A 16 16.44 11.41 -23.74
C THR A 16 15.57 10.28 -23.18
N ALA A 17 14.77 9.64 -24.05
CA ALA A 17 13.96 8.48 -23.63
C ALA A 17 14.81 7.27 -23.24
N GLY A 18 15.89 7.00 -23.98
CA GLY A 18 16.84 5.93 -23.67
C GLY A 18 17.60 6.15 -22.34
N TYR A 19 17.96 7.39 -22.06
CA TYR A 19 18.63 7.76 -20.80
C TYR A 19 17.72 7.55 -19.58
N ALA A 20 16.48 7.99 -19.65
CA ALA A 20 15.50 7.83 -18.56
C ALA A 20 15.25 6.35 -18.26
N GLN A 21 15.14 5.52 -19.28
CA GLN A 21 14.91 4.07 -19.12
C GLN A 21 16.13 3.35 -18.51
N ALA A 22 17.33 3.74 -18.88
CA ALA A 22 18.58 3.18 -18.32
C ALA A 22 18.75 3.59 -16.85
N GLN A 23 18.44 4.82 -16.49
CA GLN A 23 18.46 5.29 -15.10
C GLN A 23 17.45 4.57 -14.24
N ASN A 24 16.22 4.40 -14.70
CA ASN A 24 15.17 3.66 -13.98
C ASN A 24 15.58 2.20 -13.74
N LYS A 25 16.27 1.56 -14.69
CA LYS A 25 16.77 0.19 -14.51
C LYS A 25 17.85 0.11 -13.42
N LYS A 26 18.81 1.04 -13.41
CA LYS A 26 19.86 1.11 -12.36
C LYS A 26 19.24 1.37 -10.98
N LEU A 27 18.31 2.30 -10.91
CA LEU A 27 17.58 2.65 -9.71
C LEU A 27 16.78 1.46 -9.17
N LYS A 28 16.11 0.72 -10.05
CA LYS A 28 15.38 -0.50 -9.70
C LYS A 28 16.29 -1.56 -9.08
N ILE A 29 17.51 -1.75 -9.59
CA ILE A 29 18.48 -2.71 -9.04
C ILE A 29 18.85 -2.30 -7.61
N GLN A 30 19.20 -1.04 -7.38
CA GLN A 30 19.60 -0.51 -6.09
C GLN A 30 18.48 -0.62 -5.05
N LEU A 31 17.27 -0.25 -5.44
CA LEU A 31 16.09 -0.39 -4.59
C LEU A 31 15.74 -1.86 -4.30
N THR A 32 15.92 -2.74 -5.29
CA THR A 32 15.69 -4.18 -5.10
C THR A 32 16.65 -4.74 -4.05
N GLU A 33 17.89 -4.29 -4.02
CA GLU A 33 18.87 -4.72 -3.02
C GLU A 33 18.47 -4.24 -1.62
N TYR A 34 18.05 -2.98 -1.48
CA TYR A 34 17.53 -2.46 -0.21
C TYR A 34 16.34 -3.29 0.28
N PHE A 35 15.31 -3.46 -0.52
CA PHE A 35 14.09 -4.17 -0.11
C PHE A 35 14.33 -5.67 0.12
N LYS A 36 15.26 -6.29 -0.59
CA LYS A 36 15.66 -7.69 -0.37
C LYS A 36 16.28 -7.89 1.01
N ASN A 37 17.04 -6.90 1.50
CA ASN A 37 17.74 -6.94 2.78
C ASN A 37 16.90 -6.29 3.91
N TYR A 38 15.72 -5.74 3.58
CA TYR A 38 14.86 -5.10 4.55
C TYR A 38 14.33 -6.11 5.57
N ILE A 39 14.50 -5.80 6.84
CA ILE A 39 14.00 -6.59 7.97
C ILE A 39 13.03 -5.73 8.76
N ASN A 40 11.78 -6.17 8.83
CA ASN A 40 10.81 -5.52 9.69
C ASN A 40 11.07 -5.95 11.14
N PRO A 41 11.33 -5.02 12.08
CA PRO A 41 11.64 -5.37 13.48
C PRO A 41 10.48 -6.08 14.19
N ASN A 42 9.25 -5.91 13.71
CA ASN A 42 8.05 -6.44 14.31
C ASN A 42 7.50 -7.68 13.58
N TYR A 43 8.19 -8.15 12.54
CA TYR A 43 7.66 -9.23 11.71
C TYR A 43 8.75 -10.02 11.00
N THR A 44 8.77 -11.31 11.23
CA THR A 44 9.67 -12.22 10.53
C THR A 44 8.94 -12.83 9.33
N SER A 45 9.25 -12.36 8.13
CA SER A 45 8.75 -12.96 6.90
C SER A 45 9.82 -13.84 6.27
N LYS A 46 9.37 -14.99 5.74
CA LYS A 46 10.20 -15.82 4.85
C LYS A 46 10.06 -15.43 3.38
N ASP A 47 9.12 -14.57 3.08
CA ASP A 47 8.82 -14.16 1.71
C ASP A 47 9.85 -13.13 1.23
N LYS A 48 10.35 -13.35 0.02
CA LYS A 48 11.26 -12.41 -0.62
C LYS A 48 10.50 -11.13 -1.01
N ILE A 49 11.04 -10.01 -0.57
CA ILE A 49 10.56 -8.71 -0.99
C ILE A 49 11.31 -8.34 -2.28
N THR A 50 10.56 -7.90 -3.30
CA THR A 50 11.11 -7.48 -4.60
C THR A 50 10.48 -6.18 -5.06
N VAL A 51 11.22 -5.37 -5.79
CA VAL A 51 10.69 -4.19 -6.46
C VAL A 51 10.09 -4.62 -7.79
N LYS A 52 8.79 -4.45 -7.95
CA LYS A 52 8.07 -4.78 -9.18
C LYS A 52 8.38 -3.74 -10.26
N ASP A 53 8.27 -2.47 -9.91
CA ASP A 53 8.50 -1.37 -10.86
C ASP A 53 8.95 -0.10 -10.16
N VAL A 54 9.57 0.80 -10.94
CA VAL A 54 9.99 2.14 -10.53
C VAL A 54 9.62 3.10 -11.63
N VAL A 55 8.76 4.05 -11.32
CA VAL A 55 8.26 5.06 -12.26
C VAL A 55 8.69 6.43 -11.80
N SER A 56 9.38 7.15 -12.66
CA SER A 56 9.77 8.54 -12.45
C SER A 56 8.98 9.46 -13.36
N ASP A 57 8.42 10.53 -12.83
CA ASP A 57 7.78 11.59 -13.60
C ASP A 57 8.55 12.90 -13.42
N PRO A 58 9.38 13.28 -14.38
CA PRO A 58 10.18 14.51 -14.27
C PRO A 58 9.34 15.78 -14.41
N SER A 59 8.14 15.71 -14.93
CA SER A 59 7.23 16.87 -15.06
C SER A 59 6.64 17.25 -13.69
N ILE A 60 6.43 16.25 -12.85
CA ILE A 60 6.06 16.39 -11.45
C ILE A 60 7.15 15.63 -10.69
N PRO A 61 8.15 16.25 -10.03
CA PRO A 61 9.28 15.54 -9.46
C PRO A 61 8.85 14.50 -8.43
N LEU A 62 8.32 13.40 -8.93
CA LEU A 62 7.72 12.27 -8.21
C LEU A 62 8.37 10.97 -8.62
N LEU A 63 8.80 10.20 -7.63
CA LEU A 63 9.29 8.85 -7.79
C LEU A 63 8.32 7.86 -7.14
N SER A 64 7.74 6.98 -7.94
CA SER A 64 6.82 5.92 -7.49
C SER A 64 7.52 4.57 -7.52
N ILE A 65 7.60 3.90 -6.37
CA ILE A 65 8.22 2.58 -6.20
C ILE A 65 7.13 1.56 -5.90
N TYR A 66 7.03 0.54 -6.74
CA TYR A 66 6.06 -0.55 -6.57
C TYR A 66 6.76 -1.80 -6.04
N VAL A 67 6.41 -2.19 -4.82
CA VAL A 67 7.01 -3.33 -4.11
C VAL A 67 6.05 -4.53 -4.15
N SER A 68 6.59 -5.73 -3.91
CA SER A 68 5.83 -6.98 -3.91
C SER A 68 4.71 -6.98 -2.85
N GLU A 69 3.71 -7.83 -3.07
CA GLU A 69 2.57 -7.97 -2.15
C GLU A 69 2.98 -8.49 -0.77
N SER A 70 4.03 -9.32 -0.71
CA SER A 70 4.62 -9.80 0.52
C SER A 70 5.07 -8.65 1.44
N PHE A 71 5.63 -7.57 0.87
CA PHE A 71 5.96 -6.37 1.63
C PHE A 71 4.71 -5.72 2.23
N GLY A 72 3.64 -5.58 1.46
CA GLY A 72 2.37 -5.01 1.92
C GLY A 72 1.58 -5.90 2.90
N GLY A 73 2.02 -7.14 3.12
CA GLY A 73 1.45 -8.05 4.13
C GLY A 73 2.02 -7.88 5.53
N GLN A 74 3.05 -7.06 5.68
CA GLN A 74 3.71 -6.81 6.96
C GLN A 74 2.93 -5.78 7.82
N PRO A 75 3.06 -5.83 9.14
CA PRO A 75 2.49 -4.80 9.99
C PRO A 75 3.28 -3.50 9.87
N PHE A 76 2.61 -2.44 9.47
CA PHE A 76 3.17 -1.10 9.42
C PHE A 76 2.70 -0.27 10.60
N THR A 77 3.62 0.51 11.19
CA THR A 77 3.32 1.60 12.11
C THR A 77 3.69 2.93 11.45
N PRO A 78 3.15 4.07 11.91
CA PRO A 78 3.51 5.38 11.35
C PRO A 78 5.02 5.66 11.41
N GLU A 79 5.67 5.26 12.52
CA GLU A 79 7.10 5.44 12.74
C GLU A 79 7.90 4.59 11.76
N LEU A 80 7.52 3.32 11.59
CA LEU A 80 8.17 2.40 10.67
C LEU A 80 8.04 2.88 9.22
N VAL A 81 6.86 3.37 8.84
CA VAL A 81 6.65 3.98 7.51
C VAL A 81 7.57 5.18 7.33
N SER A 82 7.63 6.09 8.29
CA SER A 82 8.52 7.26 8.23
C SER A 82 9.99 6.85 8.10
N GLN A 83 10.42 5.84 8.84
CA GLN A 83 11.77 5.30 8.76
C GLN A 83 12.07 4.74 7.36
N ILE A 84 11.18 3.93 6.79
CA ILE A 84 11.34 3.38 5.45
C ILE A 84 11.48 4.50 4.41
N TYR A 85 10.66 5.54 4.48
CA TYR A 85 10.76 6.68 3.57
C TYR A 85 12.10 7.40 3.70
N GLN A 86 12.57 7.63 4.92
CA GLN A 86 13.87 8.27 5.18
C GLN A 86 15.04 7.42 4.67
N GLU A 87 15.06 6.12 4.96
CA GLU A 87 16.10 5.21 4.50
C GLU A 87 16.16 5.12 2.98
N VAL A 88 14.99 4.98 2.33
CA VAL A 88 14.92 4.95 0.87
C VAL A 88 15.38 6.29 0.29
N GLN A 89 14.96 7.42 0.87
CA GLN A 89 15.39 8.75 0.39
C GLN A 89 16.91 8.94 0.45
N GLN A 90 17.56 8.40 1.49
CA GLN A 90 19.02 8.51 1.68
C GLN A 90 19.82 7.71 0.64
N ILE A 91 19.28 6.60 0.17
CA ILE A 91 19.97 5.77 -0.85
C ILE A 91 19.70 6.22 -2.28
N LEU A 92 18.72 7.12 -2.50
CA LEU A 92 18.41 7.59 -3.84
C LEU A 92 19.53 8.49 -4.38
N PRO A 93 19.97 8.29 -5.64
CA PRO A 93 20.93 9.18 -6.29
C PRO A 93 20.25 10.50 -6.71
N GLU A 94 21.05 11.52 -6.98
CA GLU A 94 20.55 12.74 -7.62
C GLU A 94 19.96 12.44 -9.02
N PRO A 95 18.87 13.13 -9.39
CA PRO A 95 18.10 14.14 -8.64
C PRO A 95 17.01 13.56 -7.73
N TYR A 96 16.83 12.23 -7.69
CA TYR A 96 15.69 11.55 -7.04
C TYR A 96 15.66 11.72 -5.52
N ASN A 97 16.82 12.00 -4.89
CA ASN A 97 16.94 12.25 -3.47
C ASN A 97 16.19 13.51 -2.98
N THR A 98 15.82 14.42 -3.90
CA THR A 98 15.05 15.62 -3.62
C THR A 98 13.59 15.54 -4.09
N TRP A 99 13.24 14.48 -4.78
CA TRP A 99 11.90 14.29 -5.32
C TRP A 99 10.91 13.80 -4.27
N GLN A 100 9.64 14.04 -4.51
CA GLN A 100 8.59 13.39 -3.74
C GLN A 100 8.64 11.88 -3.96
N LEU A 101 8.64 11.12 -2.86
CA LEU A 101 8.70 9.67 -2.89
C LEU A 101 7.35 9.07 -2.53
N MET A 102 6.91 8.09 -3.31
CA MET A 102 5.74 7.28 -3.02
C MET A 102 6.07 5.80 -3.15
N ILE A 103 5.84 5.03 -2.09
CA ILE A 103 6.08 3.59 -2.06
C ILE A 103 4.73 2.87 -2.02
N TYR A 104 4.50 2.00 -2.99
CA TYR A 104 3.25 1.26 -3.14
C TYR A 104 3.44 -0.24 -2.88
N ALA A 105 2.51 -0.83 -2.15
CA ALA A 105 2.39 -2.27 -2.00
C ALA A 105 0.90 -2.65 -2.00
N LYS A 106 0.54 -3.79 -2.59
CA LYS A 106 -0.86 -4.23 -2.76
C LYS A 106 -1.77 -3.19 -3.44
N GLY A 107 -1.20 -2.32 -4.29
CA GLY A 107 -1.95 -1.26 -4.97
C GLY A 107 -2.21 -0.01 -4.13
N PHE A 108 -1.73 0.06 -2.89
CA PHE A 108 -1.90 1.19 -1.99
C PHE A 108 -0.55 1.78 -1.57
N PRO A 109 -0.47 3.10 -1.32
CA PRO A 109 0.67 3.68 -0.64
C PRO A 109 0.87 3.02 0.73
N ILE A 110 2.12 2.74 1.13
CA ILE A 110 2.39 1.97 2.36
C ILE A 110 1.89 2.66 3.63
N GLN A 111 1.82 3.99 3.66
CA GLN A 111 1.20 4.73 4.76
C GLN A 111 -0.29 4.38 4.92
N ASN A 112 -0.96 3.95 3.83
CA ASN A 112 -2.35 3.54 3.86
C ASN A 112 -2.54 2.11 4.39
N LEU A 113 -1.48 1.35 4.54
CA LEU A 113 -1.50 0.00 5.11
C LEU A 113 -1.33 0.00 6.63
N THR A 114 -1.05 1.15 7.23
CA THR A 114 -1.02 1.31 8.68
C THR A 114 -2.43 1.16 9.27
N PRO A 115 -2.62 0.39 10.37
CA PRO A 115 -3.92 0.27 11.03
C PRO A 115 -4.50 1.62 11.45
N ILE A 116 -5.78 1.81 11.23
CA ILE A 116 -6.49 3.07 11.56
C ILE A 116 -6.34 3.45 13.04
N SER A 117 -6.25 2.45 13.93
CA SER A 117 -6.07 2.67 15.37
C SER A 117 -4.76 3.39 15.72
N MET A 118 -3.76 3.32 14.84
CA MET A 118 -2.44 3.92 15.04
C MET A 118 -2.32 5.31 14.40
N TRP A 119 -3.38 5.81 13.77
CA TRP A 119 -3.34 7.09 13.08
C TRP A 119 -3.56 8.26 14.02
N GLN A 120 -2.76 9.31 13.81
CA GLN A 120 -2.94 10.56 14.53
C GLN A 120 -4.14 11.36 14.01
N ASP A 121 -4.34 11.38 12.69
CA ASP A 121 -5.50 12.02 12.08
C ASP A 121 -6.65 11.02 11.88
N LYS A 122 -7.62 11.09 12.80
CA LYS A 122 -8.83 10.29 12.76
C LYS A 122 -9.88 10.82 11.79
N ASN A 123 -9.63 11.97 11.16
CA ASN A 123 -10.58 12.66 10.29
C ASN A 123 -10.41 12.35 8.81
N ASP A 124 -9.44 11.51 8.42
CA ASP A 124 -9.25 11.12 7.03
C ASP A 124 -10.45 10.29 6.55
N SER A 125 -11.38 10.99 5.90
CA SER A 125 -12.63 10.42 5.40
C SER A 125 -12.47 9.33 4.34
N LEU A 126 -11.31 9.29 3.66
CA LEU A 126 -11.02 8.30 2.61
C LEU A 126 -10.80 6.90 3.18
N ARG A 127 -10.48 6.79 4.46
CA ARG A 127 -10.15 5.54 5.12
C ARG A 127 -11.27 5.01 6.01
N PHE A 128 -12.31 5.79 6.24
CA PHE A 128 -13.48 5.34 6.95
C PHE A 128 -14.55 4.88 5.96
N TYR A 129 -15.22 3.80 6.33
CA TYR A 129 -16.45 3.43 5.63
C TYR A 129 -17.40 4.63 5.59
N PRO A 130 -18.04 4.92 4.46
CA PRO A 130 -19.00 6.00 4.40
C PRO A 130 -20.04 5.81 5.50
N LYS A 131 -20.26 6.86 6.31
CA LYS A 131 -21.20 6.84 7.44
C LYS A 131 -22.63 6.50 7.01
N LYS A 132 -22.96 6.71 5.74
CA LYS A 132 -24.24 6.31 5.16
C LYS A 132 -24.09 4.90 4.59
N ARG A 133 -24.74 3.93 5.20
CA ARG A 133 -24.91 2.62 4.60
C ARG A 133 -25.60 2.80 3.25
N LEU A 134 -25.01 2.27 2.19
CA LEU A 134 -25.59 2.30 0.85
C LEU A 134 -26.87 1.46 0.78
N PHE A 135 -26.99 0.49 1.68
CA PHE A 135 -28.18 -0.34 1.78
C PHE A 135 -29.27 0.36 2.58
N LYS A 136 -30.33 0.75 1.89
CA LYS A 136 -31.53 1.42 2.45
C LYS A 136 -32.71 0.47 2.72
N GLY A 137 -32.50 -0.82 2.53
CA GLY A 137 -33.54 -1.82 2.78
C GLY A 137 -33.75 -2.12 4.27
N ASN A 138 -34.71 -2.98 4.57
CA ASN A 138 -34.90 -3.48 5.92
C ASN A 138 -33.61 -4.19 6.40
N PRO A 139 -33.19 -4.01 7.64
CA PRO A 139 -32.02 -4.70 8.15
C PRO A 139 -32.20 -6.20 8.02
N TRP A 140 -31.17 -6.89 7.55
CA TRP A 140 -31.21 -8.35 7.36
C TRP A 140 -31.33 -9.10 8.71
N VAL A 141 -30.90 -8.43 9.78
CA VAL A 141 -31.04 -8.92 11.15
C VAL A 141 -31.90 -7.90 11.91
N THR A 142 -33.05 -8.31 12.35
CA THR A 142 -33.93 -7.51 13.18
C THR A 142 -33.95 -8.09 14.59
N PRO A 143 -34.06 -7.26 15.65
CA PRO A 143 -34.24 -7.76 16.99
C PRO A 143 -35.64 -8.40 17.07
N MET A 144 -35.69 -9.72 16.86
CA MET A 144 -36.93 -10.48 16.92
C MET A 144 -37.51 -10.57 18.34
N SER A 145 -36.81 -10.07 19.33
CA SER A 145 -37.14 -10.21 20.73
C SER A 145 -37.47 -8.94 21.49
N LEU A 146 -37.84 -7.85 20.80
CA LEU A 146 -38.30 -6.63 21.46
C LEU A 146 -39.77 -6.35 21.17
N PRO A 147 -40.59 -6.03 22.18
CA PRO A 147 -40.33 -6.15 23.62
C PRO A 147 -40.43 -7.61 24.06
N TYR A 148 -39.47 -8.09 24.87
CA TYR A 148 -39.44 -9.48 25.21
C TYR A 148 -39.31 -9.70 26.71
N LYS A 149 -40.27 -10.44 27.25
CA LYS A 149 -40.22 -10.91 28.64
C LYS A 149 -39.68 -12.32 28.65
N ILE A 150 -38.53 -12.52 29.26
CA ILE A 150 -37.89 -13.84 29.37
C ILE A 150 -38.61 -14.62 30.46
N GLU A 151 -39.43 -15.59 30.07
CA GLU A 151 -40.18 -16.44 31.02
C GLU A 151 -39.64 -17.86 31.08
N ASN A 152 -39.08 -18.38 29.97
CA ASN A 152 -38.74 -19.79 29.79
C ASN A 152 -37.28 -20.05 29.42
N GLY A 153 -36.34 -19.18 29.80
CA GLY A 153 -34.92 -19.33 29.48
C GLY A 153 -34.66 -19.33 27.98
N LEU A 154 -34.13 -20.43 27.44
CA LEU A 154 -33.77 -20.56 26.01
C LEU A 154 -34.83 -21.27 25.18
N GLN A 155 -35.97 -21.62 25.77
CA GLN A 155 -37.05 -22.26 25.03
C GLN A 155 -37.56 -21.34 23.91
N ASP A 156 -37.77 -21.92 22.73
CA ASP A 156 -38.20 -21.21 21.50
C ASP A 156 -37.24 -20.14 21.00
N ARG A 157 -35.93 -20.25 21.37
CA ARG A 157 -34.89 -19.35 20.88
C ARG A 157 -34.05 -19.96 19.79
N HIS A 158 -33.84 -19.18 18.76
CA HIS A 158 -32.86 -19.52 17.73
C HIS A 158 -31.47 -18.98 18.15
N LEU A 159 -30.58 -19.91 18.49
CA LEU A 159 -29.19 -19.58 18.80
C LEU A 159 -28.35 -19.83 17.56
N CYS A 160 -27.71 -18.79 17.07
CA CYS A 160 -26.71 -18.89 16.04
C CYS A 160 -25.33 -18.79 16.73
N VAL A 161 -24.61 -19.89 16.78
CA VAL A 161 -23.27 -19.95 17.34
C VAL A 161 -22.30 -20.33 16.25
N TRP A 162 -21.30 -19.47 16.02
CA TRP A 162 -20.15 -19.82 15.20
C TRP A 162 -18.87 -19.55 15.97
N ALA A 163 -17.79 -20.21 15.57
CA ALA A 163 -16.49 -19.90 16.12
C ALA A 163 -16.19 -18.41 15.84
N SER A 164 -15.93 -17.63 16.89
CA SER A 164 -15.62 -16.19 16.78
C SER A 164 -14.36 -15.93 15.98
N HIS A 165 -13.49 -16.92 15.89
CA HIS A 165 -12.29 -16.91 15.06
C HIS A 165 -12.31 -18.16 14.17
N GLY A 166 -12.51 -17.94 12.87
CA GLY A 166 -12.14 -18.92 11.89
C GLY A 166 -10.62 -19.16 11.95
N LYS A 167 -10.14 -20.16 11.23
CA LYS A 167 -8.70 -20.30 10.99
C LYS A 167 -8.23 -19.01 10.32
N PHE A 168 -7.49 -18.17 11.04
CA PHE A 168 -6.84 -17.06 10.37
C PHE A 168 -5.60 -17.60 9.66
N TYR A 169 -5.39 -17.11 8.46
CA TYR A 169 -4.22 -17.46 7.68
C TYR A 169 -2.99 -16.85 8.34
N HIS A 170 -2.14 -17.69 8.93
CA HIS A 170 -0.83 -17.29 9.41
C HIS A 170 0.16 -17.51 8.26
N VAL A 171 0.67 -16.42 7.69
CA VAL A 171 1.72 -16.48 6.68
C VAL A 171 2.95 -17.11 7.34
N GLY A 172 3.27 -18.35 6.94
CA GLY A 172 4.48 -19.03 7.42
C GLY A 172 4.29 -20.34 8.18
N LYS A 173 3.11 -20.91 8.20
CA LYS A 173 2.89 -22.32 8.61
C LYS A 173 2.27 -23.12 7.49
#